data_1a23a0772f3fd556c111578bf70754ef
#
_entry.id   1a23a0772f3fd556c111578bf70754ef
#
_cell.length_a   1.000
_cell.length_b   1.000
_cell.length_c   1.000
_cell.angle_alpha   90.00
_cell.angle_beta   90.00
_cell.angle_gamma   90.00
#
_symmetry.space_group_name_H-M   'P 1'
#
loop_
_entity.id
_entity.type
_entity.pdbx_description
1 polymer ?
#
loop_
_entity_poly.entity_id
_entity_poly.type
_entity_poly.pdbx_seq_one_letter_code
_entity_poly.pdbx_strand_id
1 'polypeptide(L)'
;LELACGTGQLSVPLSPYVRTWEATDFSPEMVTQAKKQLHTSRLHFSVQDATKLPYGPESFDAVVISNALHIMPQPEKALSEAWRVLKPGGFLFAPTFVWGNGRWAGFRLWVMGLSGFHVYHRWNAGELMAYLSERKYAIIHHQLLGSKYAPLCCLIARKIPPESVQHSKTPGNAGQE
;
A
#
# COMPACT_ATOMS: atom_id res chain seq x y z
N LEU A 1 1.83 1.38 -10.80
CA LEU A 1 3.07 1.16 -10.06
C LEU A 1 2.82 0.15 -8.95
N GLU A 2 3.72 -0.83 -8.79
CA GLU A 2 3.73 -1.75 -7.65
C GLU A 2 5.03 -1.55 -6.86
N LEU A 3 4.91 -1.36 -5.54
CA LEU A 3 6.01 -1.25 -4.60
C LEU A 3 6.17 -2.56 -3.82
N ALA A 4 7.41 -3.01 -3.63
CA ALA A 4 7.74 -4.29 -3.00
C ALA A 4 7.05 -5.48 -3.71
N CYS A 5 7.26 -5.59 -5.02
CA CYS A 5 6.61 -6.59 -5.86
C CYS A 5 7.09 -8.03 -5.60
N GLY A 6 8.18 -8.20 -4.84
CA GLY A 6 8.79 -9.49 -4.59
C GLY A 6 9.14 -10.23 -5.89
N THR A 7 8.70 -11.46 -6.02
CA THR A 7 8.91 -12.28 -7.21
C THR A 7 7.87 -12.05 -8.32
N GLY A 8 7.03 -11.00 -8.24
CA GLY A 8 6.07 -10.66 -9.28
C GLY A 8 4.73 -11.39 -9.21
N GLN A 9 4.34 -11.87 -8.03
CA GLN A 9 3.11 -12.67 -7.85
C GLN A 9 1.83 -11.94 -8.25
N LEU A 10 1.77 -10.61 -8.08
CA LEU A 10 0.66 -9.79 -8.56
C LEU A 10 0.94 -9.18 -9.93
N SER A 11 2.18 -8.72 -10.17
CA SER A 11 2.57 -8.08 -11.42
C SER A 11 2.27 -8.96 -12.64
N VAL A 12 2.63 -10.24 -12.57
CA VAL A 12 2.50 -11.17 -13.70
C VAL A 12 1.03 -11.39 -14.10
N PRO A 13 0.11 -11.80 -13.21
CA PRO A 13 -1.28 -12.04 -13.58
C PRO A 13 -2.08 -10.77 -13.86
N LEU A 14 -1.69 -9.61 -13.32
CA LEU A 14 -2.47 -8.37 -13.44
C LEU A 14 -1.99 -7.45 -14.56
N SER A 15 -0.73 -7.54 -14.99
CA SER A 15 -0.19 -6.70 -16.06
C SER A 15 -0.96 -6.78 -17.39
N PRO A 16 -1.60 -7.89 -17.80
CA PRO A 16 -2.40 -7.92 -19.02
C PRO A 16 -3.61 -7.00 -19.03
N TYR A 17 -4.13 -6.63 -17.85
CA TYR A 17 -5.35 -5.82 -17.69
C TYR A 17 -5.10 -4.32 -17.63
N VAL A 18 -3.84 -3.89 -17.72
CA VAL A 18 -3.46 -2.48 -17.67
C VAL A 18 -2.61 -2.09 -18.88
N ARG A 19 -2.46 -0.80 -19.11
CA ARG A 19 -1.66 -0.29 -20.20
C ARG A 19 -0.17 -0.51 -19.96
N THR A 20 0.29 -0.17 -18.76
CA THR A 20 1.67 -0.36 -18.29
C THR A 20 1.67 -0.73 -16.81
N TRP A 21 2.64 -1.55 -16.41
CA TRP A 21 2.86 -1.94 -15.03
C TRP A 21 4.34 -1.78 -14.70
N GLU A 22 4.64 -0.84 -13.81
CA GLU A 22 5.98 -0.68 -13.22
C GLU A 22 6.01 -1.45 -11.89
N ALA A 23 6.77 -2.52 -11.82
CA ALA A 23 6.94 -3.36 -10.63
C ALA A 23 8.31 -3.11 -10.02
N THR A 24 8.33 -2.69 -8.76
CA THR A 24 9.58 -2.32 -8.08
C THR A 24 9.75 -3.08 -6.79
N ASP A 25 10.99 -3.45 -6.50
CA ASP A 25 11.37 -4.03 -5.21
C ASP A 25 12.72 -3.48 -4.76
N PHE A 26 12.96 -3.44 -3.45
CA PHE A 26 14.25 -3.02 -2.89
C PHE A 26 15.33 -4.10 -3.08
N SER A 27 14.97 -5.38 -3.14
CA SER A 27 15.88 -6.51 -3.32
C SER A 27 16.19 -6.77 -4.80
N PRO A 28 17.46 -6.67 -5.22
CA PRO A 28 17.88 -7.05 -6.56
C PRO A 28 17.60 -8.53 -6.88
N GLU A 29 17.65 -9.39 -5.87
CA GLU A 29 17.38 -10.82 -5.98
C GLU A 29 15.92 -11.08 -6.34
N MET A 30 14.98 -10.38 -5.67
CA MET A 30 13.54 -10.46 -5.94
C MET A 30 13.24 -10.00 -7.37
N VAL A 31 13.78 -8.86 -7.77
CA VAL A 31 13.62 -8.32 -9.13
C VAL A 31 14.19 -9.30 -10.19
N THR A 32 15.34 -9.92 -9.89
CA THR A 32 15.93 -10.92 -10.79
C THR A 32 15.04 -12.15 -10.94
N GLN A 33 14.42 -12.63 -9.88
CA GLN A 33 13.46 -13.73 -9.92
C GLN A 33 12.18 -13.35 -10.65
N ALA A 34 11.65 -12.15 -10.38
CA ALA A 34 10.45 -11.63 -11.04
C ALA A 34 10.62 -11.54 -12.56
N LYS A 35 11.76 -11.06 -13.03
CA LYS A 35 12.09 -10.98 -14.47
C LYS A 35 12.07 -12.33 -15.20
N LYS A 36 12.24 -13.45 -14.49
CA LYS A 36 12.18 -14.80 -15.10
C LYS A 36 10.74 -15.28 -15.37
N GLN A 37 9.72 -14.63 -14.74
CA GLN A 37 8.33 -15.10 -14.77
C GLN A 37 7.62 -14.73 -16.07
N LEU A 38 7.79 -13.51 -16.56
CA LEU A 38 7.09 -13.00 -17.73
C LEU A 38 7.88 -11.88 -18.41
N HIS A 39 7.98 -11.97 -19.75
CA HIS A 39 8.51 -10.90 -20.59
C HIS A 39 7.41 -10.35 -21.48
N THR A 40 7.02 -9.11 -21.23
CA THR A 40 6.04 -8.36 -22.04
C THR A 40 6.41 -6.90 -22.08
N SER A 41 6.03 -6.20 -23.13
CA SER A 41 6.27 -4.76 -23.27
C SER A 41 5.48 -3.89 -22.28
N ARG A 42 4.55 -4.49 -21.55
CA ARG A 42 3.68 -3.78 -20.59
C ARG A 42 4.19 -3.85 -19.15
N LEU A 43 5.03 -4.82 -18.83
CA LEU A 43 5.50 -5.10 -17.46
C LEU A 43 7.00 -4.85 -17.38
N HIS A 44 7.38 -3.90 -16.53
CA HIS A 44 8.76 -3.53 -16.28
C HIS A 44 9.11 -3.78 -14.82
N PHE A 45 10.25 -4.45 -14.59
CA PHE A 45 10.77 -4.71 -13.25
C PHE A 45 12.04 -3.90 -13.01
N SER A 46 12.10 -3.17 -11.89
CA SER A 46 13.29 -2.40 -11.51
C SER A 46 13.55 -2.45 -10.00
N VAL A 47 14.82 -2.29 -9.62
CA VAL A 47 15.22 -2.16 -8.21
C VAL A 47 15.02 -0.71 -7.81
N GLN A 48 14.15 -0.47 -6.81
CA GLN A 48 13.85 0.88 -6.32
C GLN A 48 13.61 0.87 -4.81
N ASP A 49 13.96 1.98 -4.18
CA ASP A 49 13.58 2.27 -2.80
C ASP A 49 12.19 2.93 -2.78
N ALA A 50 11.22 2.28 -2.16
CA ALA A 50 9.85 2.81 -2.02
C ALA A 50 9.79 4.14 -1.26
N THR A 51 10.82 4.48 -0.48
CA THR A 51 10.91 5.74 0.27
C THR A 51 11.48 6.90 -0.55
N LYS A 52 11.98 6.63 -1.77
CA LYS A 52 12.56 7.63 -2.67
C LYS A 52 12.40 7.17 -4.12
N LEU A 53 11.23 7.36 -4.68
CA LEU A 53 10.91 6.90 -6.03
C LEU A 53 11.45 7.85 -7.11
N PRO A 54 12.03 7.33 -8.21
CA PRO A 54 12.61 8.15 -9.29
C PRO A 54 11.54 8.70 -10.25
N TYR A 55 10.26 8.60 -9.89
CA TYR A 55 9.16 9.04 -10.74
C TYR A 55 8.72 10.46 -10.37
N GLY A 56 8.26 11.21 -11.36
CA GLY A 56 7.67 12.54 -11.16
C GLY A 56 6.35 12.47 -10.36
N PRO A 57 5.89 13.60 -9.81
CA PRO A 57 4.57 13.66 -9.17
C PRO A 57 3.47 13.33 -10.18
N GLU A 58 2.37 12.75 -9.70
CA GLU A 58 1.15 12.50 -10.48
C GLU A 58 1.36 11.65 -11.76
N SER A 59 2.32 10.71 -11.71
CA SER A 59 2.69 9.86 -12.85
C SER A 59 1.81 8.62 -13.00
N PHE A 60 1.16 8.16 -11.92
CA PHE A 60 0.45 6.89 -11.90
C PHE A 60 -1.04 7.03 -11.54
N ASP A 61 -1.88 6.26 -12.23
CA ASP A 61 -3.31 6.16 -11.94
C ASP A 61 -3.58 5.30 -10.68
N ALA A 62 -2.70 4.33 -10.42
CA ALA A 62 -2.77 3.46 -9.26
C ALA A 62 -1.39 3.09 -8.72
N VAL A 63 -1.32 2.90 -7.39
CA VAL A 63 -0.18 2.31 -6.69
C VAL A 63 -0.64 1.10 -5.91
N VAL A 64 0.14 0.02 -5.98
CA VAL A 64 -0.09 -1.23 -5.24
C VAL A 64 1.05 -1.41 -4.24
N ILE A 65 0.70 -1.70 -2.97
CA ILE A 65 1.65 -2.08 -1.91
C ILE A 65 1.08 -3.33 -1.24
N SER A 66 1.43 -4.49 -1.75
CA SER A 66 0.84 -5.76 -1.29
C SER A 66 1.73 -6.45 -0.25
N ASN A 67 1.17 -6.73 0.92
CA ASN A 67 1.81 -7.47 2.01
C ASN A 67 3.18 -6.92 2.43
N ALA A 68 3.43 -5.63 2.24
CA ALA A 68 4.72 -5.01 2.49
C ALA A 68 4.70 -3.94 3.58
N LEU A 69 3.61 -3.18 3.76
CA LEU A 69 3.56 -2.08 4.73
C LEU A 69 3.99 -2.49 6.14
N HIS A 70 3.54 -3.66 6.62
CA HIS A 70 3.83 -4.16 7.97
C HIS A 70 5.30 -4.59 8.17
N ILE A 71 6.04 -4.83 7.08
CA ILE A 71 7.46 -5.21 7.09
C ILE A 71 8.39 -4.08 6.65
N MET A 72 7.87 -2.93 6.23
CA MET A 72 8.68 -1.77 5.90
C MET A 72 9.14 -1.06 7.18
N PRO A 73 10.43 -0.71 7.31
CA PRO A 73 10.90 0.08 8.45
C PRO A 73 10.32 1.49 8.52
N GLN A 74 9.99 2.09 7.37
CA GLN A 74 9.50 3.47 7.23
C GLN A 74 8.29 3.53 6.27
N PRO A 75 7.16 2.91 6.63
CA PRO A 75 6.00 2.84 5.75
C PRO A 75 5.38 4.21 5.48
N GLU A 76 5.54 5.19 6.40
CA GLU A 76 5.11 6.56 6.23
C GLU A 76 5.79 7.25 5.05
N LYS A 77 7.09 7.00 4.83
CA LYS A 77 7.83 7.53 3.69
C LYS A 77 7.38 6.89 2.39
N ALA A 78 7.22 5.57 2.38
CA ALA A 78 6.71 4.85 1.21
C ALA A 78 5.30 5.32 0.83
N LEU A 79 4.42 5.54 1.82
CA LEU A 79 3.08 6.09 1.58
C LEU A 79 3.11 7.54 1.11
N SER A 80 4.04 8.37 1.61
CA SER A 80 4.24 9.74 1.13
C SER A 80 4.68 9.76 -0.34
N GLU A 81 5.62 8.91 -0.73
CA GLU A 81 6.05 8.77 -2.12
C GLU A 81 4.94 8.20 -3.01
N ALA A 82 4.20 7.18 -2.54
CA ALA A 82 3.03 6.66 -3.23
C ALA A 82 1.99 7.76 -3.46
N TRP A 83 1.73 8.60 -2.44
CA TRP A 83 0.82 9.74 -2.56
C TRP A 83 1.32 10.78 -3.58
N ARG A 84 2.63 11.09 -3.55
CA ARG A 84 3.24 12.06 -4.47
C ARG A 84 3.11 11.63 -5.93
N VAL A 85 3.40 10.35 -6.21
CA VAL A 85 3.38 9.82 -7.58
C VAL A 85 1.99 9.46 -8.09
N LEU A 86 0.99 9.31 -7.21
CA LEU A 86 -0.41 9.11 -7.60
C LEU A 86 -0.98 10.40 -8.19
N LYS A 87 -1.72 10.28 -9.29
CA LYS A 87 -2.57 11.35 -9.82
C LYS A 87 -3.63 11.76 -8.82
N PRO A 88 -4.16 13.00 -8.88
CA PRO A 88 -5.32 13.40 -8.11
C PRO A 88 -6.50 12.42 -8.32
N GLY A 89 -7.09 11.92 -7.24
CA GLY A 89 -8.14 10.91 -7.31
C GLY A 89 -7.67 9.48 -7.67
N GLY A 90 -6.37 9.27 -7.85
CA GLY A 90 -5.76 7.95 -8.09
C GLY A 90 -5.91 7.01 -6.90
N PHE A 91 -5.73 5.70 -7.14
CA PHE A 91 -6.02 4.65 -6.17
C PHE A 91 -4.76 4.04 -5.56
N LEU A 92 -4.82 3.81 -4.25
CA LEU A 92 -3.89 2.96 -3.53
C LEU A 92 -4.57 1.62 -3.22
N PHE A 93 -3.94 0.51 -3.62
CA PHE A 93 -4.32 -0.85 -3.25
C PHE A 93 -3.29 -1.35 -2.24
N ALA A 94 -3.70 -1.56 -1.00
CA ALA A 94 -2.79 -1.91 0.09
C ALA A 94 -3.27 -3.15 0.88
N PRO A 95 -3.35 -4.33 0.24
CA PRO A 95 -3.62 -5.55 0.98
C PRO A 95 -2.48 -5.80 1.98
N THR A 96 -2.84 -5.94 3.25
CA THR A 96 -1.87 -6.03 4.35
C THR A 96 -2.36 -6.99 5.40
N PHE A 97 -1.49 -7.87 5.87
CA PHE A 97 -1.81 -8.70 7.03
C PHE A 97 -2.03 -7.81 8.26
N VAL A 98 -3.17 -8.01 8.92
CA VAL A 98 -3.52 -7.31 10.15
C VAL A 98 -3.63 -8.29 11.30
N TRP A 99 -3.51 -7.78 12.51
CA TRP A 99 -3.44 -8.59 13.71
C TRP A 99 -4.80 -8.58 14.42
N GLY A 100 -5.31 -9.76 14.72
CA GLY A 100 -6.45 -9.91 15.62
C GLY A 100 -6.00 -9.84 17.09
N ASN A 101 -6.89 -9.53 18.00
CA ASN A 101 -6.64 -9.42 19.44
C ASN A 101 -6.44 -10.78 20.14
N GLY A 102 -5.92 -11.80 19.45
CA GLY A 102 -5.76 -13.15 19.96
C GLY A 102 -4.56 -13.30 20.90
N ARG A 103 -4.76 -13.95 22.07
CA ARG A 103 -3.72 -14.24 23.08
C ARG A 103 -2.49 -14.98 22.51
N TRP A 104 -2.60 -15.64 21.37
CA TRP A 104 -1.55 -16.43 20.72
C TRP A 104 -0.77 -15.66 19.64
N ALA A 105 -1.13 -14.41 19.36
CA ALA A 105 -0.45 -13.60 18.33
C ALA A 105 1.04 -13.42 18.64
N GLY A 106 1.40 -13.23 19.91
CA GLY A 106 2.80 -13.08 20.35
C GLY A 106 3.66 -14.33 20.13
N PHE A 107 3.12 -15.52 20.41
CA PHE A 107 3.84 -16.78 20.24
C PHE A 107 4.16 -17.07 18.76
N ARG A 108 3.18 -16.83 17.87
CA ARG A 108 3.40 -17.03 16.42
C ARG A 108 4.48 -16.09 15.86
N LEU A 109 4.51 -14.85 16.32
CA LEU A 109 5.53 -13.88 15.93
C LEU A 109 6.92 -14.27 16.42
N TRP A 110 7.02 -14.82 17.63
CA TRP A 110 8.27 -15.35 18.14
C TRP A 110 8.79 -16.49 17.25
N VAL A 111 7.91 -17.42 16.83
CA VAL A 111 8.27 -18.49 15.89
C VAL A 111 8.66 -17.94 14.51
N MET A 112 7.94 -16.94 13.97
CA MET A 112 8.30 -16.30 12.70
C MET A 112 9.61 -15.51 12.80
N GLY A 113 9.90 -14.89 13.94
CA GLY A 113 11.17 -14.20 14.20
C GLY A 113 12.40 -15.11 14.12
N LEU A 114 12.24 -16.41 14.44
CA LEU A 114 13.31 -17.41 14.30
C LEU A 114 13.71 -17.66 12.83
N SER A 115 12.84 -17.36 11.87
CA SER A 115 13.13 -17.45 10.43
C SER A 115 13.72 -16.16 9.83
N GLY A 116 14.06 -15.16 10.66
CA GLY A 116 14.61 -13.88 10.20
C GLY A 116 13.55 -12.91 9.66
N PHE A 117 12.26 -13.25 9.73
CA PHE A 117 11.18 -12.38 9.29
C PHE A 117 10.82 -11.34 10.35
N HIS A 118 11.09 -10.07 10.07
CA HIS A 118 10.82 -8.96 10.99
C HIS A 118 9.54 -8.23 10.61
N VAL A 119 8.58 -8.16 11.56
CA VAL A 119 7.38 -7.33 11.45
C VAL A 119 7.64 -6.05 12.24
N TYR A 120 7.72 -4.92 11.54
CA TYR A 120 7.96 -3.62 12.16
C TYR A 120 6.66 -3.01 12.71
N HIS A 121 5.55 -3.21 12.01
CA HIS A 121 4.27 -2.59 12.37
C HIS A 121 3.17 -3.63 12.51
N ARG A 122 2.39 -3.49 13.58
CA ARG A 122 1.29 -4.39 13.91
C ARG A 122 0.02 -3.56 14.02
N TRP A 123 -0.74 -3.55 12.95
CA TRP A 123 -2.04 -2.89 12.95
C TRP A 123 -3.17 -3.91 13.01
N ASN A 124 -4.23 -3.58 13.72
CA ASN A 124 -5.54 -4.12 13.39
C ASN A 124 -6.13 -3.37 12.18
N ALA A 125 -7.26 -3.85 11.65
CA ALA A 125 -7.85 -3.22 10.46
C ALA A 125 -8.23 -1.75 10.66
N GLY A 126 -8.77 -1.40 11.85
CA GLY A 126 -9.14 -0.02 12.19
C GLY A 126 -7.92 0.89 12.27
N GLU A 127 -6.85 0.43 12.93
CA GLU A 127 -5.59 1.17 13.04
C GLU A 127 -4.93 1.38 11.66
N LEU A 128 -4.95 0.38 10.77
CA LEU A 128 -4.45 0.52 9.41
C LEU A 128 -5.25 1.56 8.61
N MET A 129 -6.58 1.52 8.71
CA MET A 129 -7.45 2.51 8.05
C MET A 129 -7.21 3.92 8.59
N ALA A 130 -7.10 4.09 9.92
CA ALA A 130 -6.78 5.38 10.53
C ALA A 130 -5.41 5.88 10.06
N TYR A 131 -4.40 5.01 10.07
CA TYR A 131 -3.04 5.31 9.62
C TYR A 131 -2.98 5.83 8.19
N LEU A 132 -3.78 5.28 7.27
CA LEU A 132 -3.88 5.75 5.90
C LEU A 132 -4.68 7.06 5.79
N SER A 133 -5.77 7.19 6.56
CA SER A 133 -6.61 8.39 6.54
C SER A 133 -5.86 9.64 7.01
N GLU A 134 -5.02 9.53 8.04
CA GLU A 134 -4.12 10.58 8.51
C GLU A 134 -3.15 11.06 7.42
N ARG A 135 -2.85 10.19 6.43
CA ARG A 135 -1.95 10.46 5.30
C ARG A 135 -2.69 10.87 4.02
N LYS A 136 -3.89 11.42 4.17
CA LYS A 136 -4.71 11.98 3.08
C LYS A 136 -5.18 10.93 2.05
N TYR A 137 -5.42 9.70 2.52
CA TYR A 137 -6.08 8.67 1.74
C TYR A 137 -7.52 8.48 2.23
N ALA A 138 -8.50 8.62 1.35
CA ALA A 138 -9.89 8.25 1.64
C ALA A 138 -10.08 6.75 1.46
N ILE A 139 -10.48 6.04 2.48
CA ILE A 139 -10.78 4.62 2.40
C ILE A 139 -12.07 4.42 1.60
N ILE A 140 -11.97 3.72 0.48
CA ILE A 140 -13.10 3.44 -0.42
C ILE A 140 -13.71 2.08 -0.14
N HIS A 141 -12.85 1.10 0.12
CA HIS A 141 -13.28 -0.26 0.41
C HIS A 141 -12.28 -0.97 1.31
N HIS A 142 -12.78 -1.83 2.17
CA HIS A 142 -11.95 -2.78 2.90
C HIS A 142 -12.70 -4.09 3.10
N GLN A 143 -11.96 -5.19 3.11
CA GLN A 143 -12.49 -6.52 3.37
C GLN A 143 -11.43 -7.36 4.09
N LEU A 144 -11.85 -8.09 5.10
CA LEU A 144 -10.99 -9.07 5.78
C LEU A 144 -11.15 -10.44 5.11
N LEU A 145 -10.05 -11.01 4.66
CA LEU A 145 -9.99 -12.33 4.03
C LEU A 145 -9.11 -13.28 4.83
N GLY A 146 -9.35 -14.57 4.68
CA GLY A 146 -8.50 -15.61 5.26
C GLY A 146 -8.84 -15.96 6.71
N SER A 147 -7.82 -16.33 7.49
CA SER A 147 -7.99 -16.84 8.84
C SER A 147 -8.25 -15.73 9.86
N LYS A 148 -9.12 -15.99 10.85
CA LYS A 148 -9.35 -15.10 12.01
C LYS A 148 -8.08 -14.79 12.84
N TYR A 149 -7.02 -15.59 12.66
CA TYR A 149 -5.77 -15.42 13.42
C TYR A 149 -4.74 -14.53 12.71
N ALA A 150 -4.82 -14.39 11.40
CA ALA A 150 -3.99 -13.51 10.60
C ALA A 150 -4.77 -13.12 9.34
N PRO A 151 -5.81 -12.29 9.49
CA PRO A 151 -6.61 -11.86 8.37
C PRO A 151 -5.79 -10.93 7.46
N LEU A 152 -6.00 -11.07 6.17
CA LEU A 152 -5.54 -10.12 5.17
C LEU A 152 -6.60 -9.03 5.05
N CYS A 153 -6.27 -7.81 5.39
CA CYS A 153 -7.09 -6.64 5.12
C CYS A 153 -6.84 -6.18 3.69
N CYS A 154 -7.73 -6.54 2.77
CA CYS A 154 -7.74 -6.00 1.42
C CYS A 154 -8.31 -4.59 1.47
N LEU A 155 -7.46 -3.58 1.26
CA LEU A 155 -7.82 -2.19 1.40
C LEU A 155 -7.62 -1.45 0.08
N ILE A 156 -8.61 -0.65 -0.29
CA ILE A 156 -8.59 0.28 -1.42
C ILE A 156 -8.81 1.67 -0.88
N ALA A 157 -7.91 2.57 -1.18
CA ALA A 157 -8.01 3.97 -0.81
C ALA A 157 -7.80 4.88 -2.03
N ARG A 158 -8.27 6.11 -1.93
CA ARG A 158 -8.13 7.13 -2.98
C ARG A 158 -7.31 8.30 -2.44
N LYS A 159 -6.40 8.82 -3.26
CA LYS A 159 -5.70 10.07 -2.98
C LYS A 159 -6.70 11.22 -2.89
N ILE A 160 -6.75 11.92 -1.74
CA ILE A 160 -7.58 13.13 -1.57
C ILE A 160 -6.82 14.30 -2.21
N PRO A 161 -7.42 15.01 -3.19
CA PRO A 161 -6.82 16.23 -3.73
C PRO A 161 -6.70 17.32 -2.66
N PRO A 162 -5.68 18.20 -2.72
CA PRO A 162 -5.49 19.27 -1.74
C PRO A 162 -6.68 20.24 -1.60
N GLU A 163 -7.45 20.44 -2.65
CA GLU A 163 -8.57 21.40 -2.68
C GLU A 163 -9.85 20.90 -2.02
N SER A 164 -10.00 19.60 -1.78
CA SER A 164 -11.21 19.03 -1.17
C SER A 164 -11.31 19.25 0.35
N VAL A 165 -10.29 19.82 0.98
CA VAL A 165 -10.25 20.08 2.43
C VAL A 165 -10.89 21.43 2.81
N GLN A 166 -11.22 22.32 1.85
CA GLN A 166 -11.62 23.69 2.15
C GLN A 166 -13.14 23.94 2.28
N HIS A 167 -14.02 22.97 2.12
CA HIS A 167 -15.48 23.24 2.07
C HIS A 167 -16.31 22.69 3.24
N SER A 168 -15.73 22.56 4.45
CA SER A 168 -16.51 22.39 5.69
C SER A 168 -16.50 23.64 6.58
N LYS A 169 -16.58 24.85 6.00
CA LYS A 169 -16.94 26.02 6.79
C LYS A 169 -18.46 26.06 6.92
N THR A 170 -18.93 25.79 8.13
CA THR A 170 -20.27 26.01 8.67
C THR A 170 -20.89 27.29 8.12
N PRO A 171 -22.15 27.29 7.61
CA PRO A 171 -22.82 28.54 7.34
C PRO A 171 -23.04 29.28 8.67
N GLY A 172 -22.40 30.41 8.76
CA GLY A 172 -22.58 31.33 9.87
C GLY A 172 -24.05 31.74 10.00
N ASN A 173 -24.54 31.59 11.20
CA ASN A 173 -25.79 32.10 11.69
C ASN A 173 -25.87 33.64 11.42
N ALA A 174 -26.61 34.04 10.38
CA ALA A 174 -26.99 35.44 10.20
C ALA A 174 -28.15 35.69 11.15
N GLY A 175 -27.81 36.38 12.23
CA GLY A 175 -28.76 36.82 13.24
C GLY A 175 -29.83 37.77 12.69
N GLN A 176 -30.95 37.66 13.30
CA GLN A 176 -32.09 38.55 13.24
C GLN A 176 -31.71 39.97 13.71
N GLU A 177 -32.11 40.95 12.97
CA GLU A 177 -32.73 42.19 13.43
C GLU A 177 -33.91 42.53 12.53
#